data_6f19a5c24ca2b455ac83f5fca82596a2
#
_entry.id   6f19a5c24ca2b455ac83f5fca82596a2
#
_cell.length_a   1.000
_cell.length_b   1.000
_cell.length_c   1.000
_cell.angle_alpha   90.00
_cell.angle_beta   90.00
_cell.angle_gamma   90.00
#
_symmetry.space_group_name_H-M   'P 1'
#
loop_
_entity.id
_entity.type
_entity.pdbx_description
1 polymer ?
#
loop_
_entity_poly.entity_id
_entity_poly.type
_entity_poly.pdbx_seq_one_letter_code
_entity_poly.pdbx_strand_id
1 'polypeptide(L)'
;MIMGLFGGTIIKNKLFFFANVEVEKQPQQVIKWRARTEGEQPDENNYISRTTLSDMQKVSDFLRDKYGYDTGSATNFPADEKNLKLLGRIDWNITNGHKLSVRYNYTKNTAWNAPNANSMDGGSGSRLYNTSRVGYQSMSFANSMYSQDNKVSSVSADLNSRFSDKISNQLLFTYTDIEDMRGTNSSPFPFIDILAGKDAEGNQIMEP
;
A
#
# COMPACT_ATOMS: atom_id res chain seq x y z
N MET A 1 -8.13 9.31 -11.19
CA MET A 1 -8.99 8.14 -11.44
C MET A 1 -9.30 8.05 -12.93
N ILE A 2 -9.15 6.88 -13.54
CA ILE A 2 -9.54 6.57 -14.92
C ILE A 2 -10.49 5.37 -14.84
N MET A 3 -11.62 5.46 -15.55
CA MET A 3 -12.62 4.39 -15.56
C MET A 3 -13.07 4.13 -17.00
N GLY A 4 -13.16 2.86 -17.38
CA GLY A 4 -13.67 2.42 -18.66
C GLY A 4 -14.80 1.40 -18.47
N LEU A 5 -15.91 1.61 -19.17
CA LEU A 5 -17.06 0.72 -19.19
C LEU A 5 -17.28 0.22 -20.61
N PHE A 6 -17.44 -1.09 -20.75
CA PHE A 6 -17.70 -1.76 -22.02
C PHE A 6 -18.81 -2.77 -21.81
N GLY A 7 -19.77 -2.82 -22.71
CA GLY A 7 -20.83 -3.82 -22.63
C GLY A 7 -21.62 -3.89 -23.92
N GLY A 8 -22.21 -5.04 -24.16
CA GLY A 8 -23.00 -5.24 -25.38
C GLY A 8 -23.50 -6.66 -25.54
N THR A 9 -24.10 -6.86 -26.68
CA THR A 9 -24.66 -8.15 -27.10
C THR A 9 -23.63 -8.91 -27.93
N ILE A 10 -23.27 -10.11 -27.50
CA ILE A 10 -22.48 -11.06 -28.31
C ILE A 10 -23.40 -11.82 -29.26
N ILE A 11 -24.53 -12.33 -28.73
CA ILE A 11 -25.58 -12.99 -29.52
C ILE A 11 -26.91 -12.33 -29.17
N LYS A 12 -27.58 -11.81 -30.17
CA LYS A 12 -28.87 -11.08 -30.01
C LYS A 12 -29.84 -11.85 -29.13
N ASN A 13 -30.37 -11.20 -28.09
CA ASN A 13 -31.30 -11.72 -27.10
C ASN A 13 -30.84 -12.95 -26.31
N LYS A 14 -29.57 -13.37 -26.46
CA LYS A 14 -29.08 -14.63 -25.88
C LYS A 14 -27.85 -14.48 -25.03
N LEU A 15 -26.85 -13.76 -25.49
CA LEU A 15 -25.56 -13.66 -24.79
C LEU A 15 -25.09 -12.19 -24.74
N PHE A 16 -24.80 -11.74 -23.56
CA PHE A 16 -24.36 -10.37 -23.29
C PHE A 16 -23.07 -10.38 -22.48
N PHE A 17 -22.28 -9.34 -22.62
CA PHE A 17 -21.10 -9.12 -21.78
C PHE A 17 -21.12 -7.71 -21.21
N PHE A 18 -20.44 -7.57 -20.09
CA PHE A 18 -20.13 -6.30 -19.45
C PHE A 18 -18.70 -6.38 -18.88
N ALA A 19 -17.93 -5.32 -19.05
CA ALA A 19 -16.61 -5.18 -18.46
C ALA A 19 -16.44 -3.76 -17.91
N ASN A 20 -15.81 -3.66 -16.76
CA ASN A 20 -15.39 -2.40 -16.14
C ASN A 20 -13.92 -2.49 -15.75
N VAL A 21 -13.19 -1.41 -16.01
CA VAL A 21 -11.80 -1.20 -15.56
C VAL A 21 -11.75 0.13 -14.84
N GLU A 22 -11.22 0.15 -13.63
CA GLU A 22 -11.00 1.35 -12.84
C GLU A 22 -9.56 1.37 -12.35
N VAL A 23 -8.84 2.44 -12.67
CA VAL A 23 -7.48 2.71 -12.20
C VAL A 23 -7.48 4.02 -11.44
N GLU A 24 -7.03 3.96 -10.21
CA GLU A 24 -6.89 5.14 -9.36
C GLU A 24 -5.46 5.24 -8.83
N LYS A 25 -4.94 6.45 -8.85
CA LYS A 25 -3.71 6.82 -8.16
C LYS A 25 -4.04 8.02 -7.29
N GLN A 26 -3.86 7.86 -5.99
CA GLN A 26 -4.12 8.89 -5.00
C GLN A 26 -2.80 9.28 -4.35
N PRO A 27 -2.30 10.51 -4.57
CA PRO A 27 -1.15 11.01 -3.87
C PRO A 27 -1.42 11.08 -2.37
N GLN A 28 -0.51 10.52 -1.57
CA GLN A 28 -0.54 10.57 -0.12
C GLN A 28 0.77 11.14 0.42
N GLN A 29 0.76 11.62 1.63
CA GLN A 29 1.96 11.99 2.36
C GLN A 29 2.05 11.12 3.62
N VAL A 30 2.79 10.02 3.54
CA VAL A 30 2.96 9.10 4.66
C VAL A 30 3.96 9.65 5.67
N ILE A 31 5.03 10.30 5.20
CA ILE A 31 6.04 10.95 6.04
C ILE A 31 5.93 12.46 5.88
N LYS A 32 5.61 13.17 6.96
CA LYS A 32 5.58 14.65 7.01
C LYS A 32 6.90 15.23 7.48
N TRP A 33 7.62 14.50 8.35
CA TRP A 33 8.90 14.89 8.86
C TRP A 33 9.94 14.95 7.73
N ARG A 34 10.82 15.94 7.84
CA ARG A 34 11.96 16.05 6.95
C ARG A 34 13.25 16.30 7.75
N ALA A 35 14.36 15.85 7.20
CA ALA A 35 15.65 16.23 7.70
C ALA A 35 15.87 17.73 7.50
N ARG A 36 16.54 18.39 8.46
CA ARG A 36 16.88 19.81 8.36
C ARG A 36 18.03 20.04 7.39
N THR A 37 18.02 21.19 6.76
CA THR A 37 19.13 21.69 5.96
C THR A 37 20.16 22.40 6.85
N GLU A 38 21.32 22.69 6.30
CA GLU A 38 22.38 23.40 7.04
C GLU A 38 21.91 24.80 7.48
N GLY A 39 22.17 25.14 8.75
CA GLY A 39 21.73 26.42 9.34
C GLY A 39 20.28 26.46 9.81
N GLU A 40 19.47 25.47 9.46
CA GLU A 40 18.08 25.38 9.90
C GLU A 40 18.00 24.82 11.34
N GLN A 41 17.07 25.32 12.13
CA GLN A 41 16.80 24.81 13.46
C GLN A 41 15.72 23.71 13.43
N PRO A 42 15.84 22.65 14.26
CA PRO A 42 14.79 21.66 14.37
C PRO A 42 13.51 22.26 14.95
N ASP A 43 12.33 21.82 14.44
CA ASP A 43 11.05 22.38 14.80
C ASP A 43 9.93 21.32 14.73
N GLU A 44 9.37 20.96 15.87
CA GLU A 44 8.28 19.98 15.94
C GLU A 44 7.00 20.45 15.27
N ASN A 45 6.71 21.75 15.32
CA ASN A 45 5.47 22.29 14.73
C ASN A 45 5.50 22.27 13.20
N ASN A 46 6.70 22.37 12.63
CA ASN A 46 6.93 22.35 11.18
C ASN A 46 7.49 21.04 10.69
N TYR A 47 7.48 19.98 11.52
CA TYR A 47 7.99 18.64 11.17
C TYR A 47 9.45 18.64 10.68
N ILE A 48 10.31 19.42 11.34
CA ILE A 48 11.73 19.51 11.04
C ILE A 48 12.50 18.71 12.09
N SER A 49 13.13 17.63 11.65
CA SER A 49 13.91 16.75 12.53
C SER A 49 15.23 17.39 12.95
N ARG A 50 15.81 16.92 14.07
CA ARG A 50 17.17 17.20 14.47
C ARG A 50 18.22 16.64 13.51
N THR A 51 17.87 15.54 12.82
CA THR A 51 18.74 14.90 11.83
C THR A 51 19.01 15.84 10.66
N THR A 52 20.27 15.99 10.26
CA THR A 52 20.62 16.81 9.10
C THR A 52 20.56 16.00 7.80
N LEU A 53 20.22 16.64 6.72
CA LEU A 53 20.27 16.01 5.39
C LEU A 53 21.71 15.61 5.02
N SER A 54 22.70 16.39 5.46
CA SER A 54 24.12 16.08 5.26
C SER A 54 24.54 14.78 5.96
N ASP A 55 24.08 14.53 7.19
CA ASP A 55 24.43 13.31 7.90
C ASP A 55 23.70 12.10 7.32
N MET A 56 22.44 12.25 6.92
CA MET A 56 21.75 11.21 6.15
C MET A 56 22.51 10.84 4.88
N GLN A 57 23.01 11.82 4.13
CA GLN A 57 23.77 11.56 2.92
C GLN A 57 25.07 10.81 3.21
N LYS A 58 25.84 11.21 4.26
CA LYS A 58 27.05 10.50 4.67
C LYS A 58 26.77 9.03 5.04
N VAL A 59 25.68 8.79 5.78
CA VAL A 59 25.27 7.42 6.14
C VAL A 59 24.90 6.62 4.91
N SER A 60 24.12 7.20 4.00
CA SER A 60 23.72 6.55 2.75
C SER A 60 24.93 6.18 1.88
N ASP A 61 25.87 7.11 1.73
CA ASP A 61 27.10 6.89 0.96
C ASP A 61 27.98 5.79 1.61
N PHE A 62 28.14 5.83 2.93
CA PHE A 62 28.87 4.79 3.65
C PHE A 62 28.26 3.40 3.47
N LEU A 63 26.93 3.28 3.58
CA LEU A 63 26.23 2.01 3.43
C LEU A 63 26.34 1.46 2.00
N ARG A 64 26.23 2.34 1.02
CA ARG A 64 26.40 1.99 -0.38
C ARG A 64 27.84 1.54 -0.67
N ASP A 65 28.83 2.31 -0.24
CA ASP A 65 30.22 2.09 -0.63
C ASP A 65 30.83 0.88 0.11
N LYS A 66 30.44 0.66 1.37
CA LYS A 66 30.98 -0.44 2.18
C LYS A 66 30.20 -1.75 2.03
N TYR A 67 28.90 -1.67 1.87
CA TYR A 67 28.02 -2.85 1.91
C TYR A 67 27.21 -3.05 0.62
N GLY A 68 27.29 -2.14 -0.34
CA GLY A 68 26.47 -2.17 -1.56
C GLY A 68 24.98 -1.99 -1.29
N TYR A 69 24.63 -1.42 -0.11
CA TYR A 69 23.25 -1.25 0.29
C TYR A 69 22.69 0.09 -0.18
N ASP A 70 21.57 0.03 -0.93
CA ASP A 70 20.81 1.22 -1.34
C ASP A 70 19.75 1.57 -0.28
N THR A 71 19.93 2.71 0.36
CA THR A 71 18.99 3.23 1.37
C THR A 71 17.72 3.83 0.74
N GLY A 72 17.73 4.11 -0.54
CA GLY A 72 16.73 4.96 -1.18
C GLY A 72 16.89 6.43 -0.82
N SER A 73 15.90 7.24 -1.20
CA SER A 73 15.93 8.70 -0.97
C SER A 73 15.79 9.08 0.51
N ALA A 74 16.50 10.15 0.90
CA ALA A 74 16.33 10.81 2.21
C ALA A 74 15.18 11.84 2.22
N THR A 75 14.63 12.20 1.07
CA THR A 75 13.66 13.29 0.94
C THR A 75 12.39 12.92 0.17
N ASN A 76 12.47 11.91 -0.68
CA ASN A 76 11.34 11.47 -1.51
C ASN A 76 10.90 10.07 -1.08
N PHE A 77 9.82 10.01 -0.34
CA PHE A 77 9.27 8.78 0.20
C PHE A 77 8.15 8.24 -0.69
N PRO A 78 8.08 6.92 -0.93
CA PRO A 78 6.94 6.34 -1.63
C PRO A 78 5.69 6.52 -0.77
N ALA A 79 4.64 7.08 -1.37
CA ALA A 79 3.42 7.40 -0.64
C ALA A 79 2.15 7.17 -1.46
N ASP A 80 2.24 7.12 -2.79
CA ASP A 80 1.06 6.99 -3.64
C ASP A 80 0.28 5.71 -3.34
N GLU A 81 -1.00 5.87 -3.03
CA GLU A 81 -1.93 4.75 -3.02
C GLU A 81 -2.40 4.45 -4.45
N LYS A 82 -2.40 3.16 -4.81
CA LYS A 82 -2.78 2.70 -6.14
C LYS A 82 -3.88 1.65 -6.04
N ASN A 83 -4.95 1.88 -6.78
CA ASN A 83 -6.09 0.97 -6.86
C ASN A 83 -6.31 0.53 -8.30
N LEU A 84 -6.46 -0.77 -8.50
CA LEU A 84 -6.92 -1.38 -9.75
C LEU A 84 -8.14 -2.23 -9.44
N LYS A 85 -9.26 -1.95 -10.15
CA LYS A 85 -10.47 -2.77 -10.07
C LYS A 85 -10.87 -3.20 -11.46
N LEU A 86 -11.14 -4.48 -11.60
CA LEU A 86 -11.63 -5.09 -12.82
C LEU A 86 -12.92 -5.84 -12.52
N LEU A 87 -13.89 -5.71 -13.40
CA LEU A 87 -15.11 -6.49 -13.37
C LEU A 87 -15.41 -6.99 -14.77
N GLY A 88 -15.62 -8.29 -14.90
CA GLY A 88 -16.16 -8.93 -16.11
C GLY A 88 -17.43 -9.67 -15.76
N ARG A 89 -18.44 -9.59 -16.65
CA ARG A 89 -19.70 -10.29 -16.50
C ARG A 89 -20.18 -10.81 -17.84
N ILE A 90 -20.70 -12.02 -17.83
CA ILE A 90 -21.40 -12.63 -18.96
C ILE A 90 -22.77 -13.04 -18.48
N ASP A 91 -23.81 -12.64 -19.22
CA ASP A 91 -25.20 -13.03 -19.03
C ASP A 91 -25.64 -13.87 -20.20
N TRP A 92 -26.06 -15.09 -19.93
CA TRP A 92 -26.48 -16.05 -20.93
C TRP A 92 -27.92 -16.51 -20.69
N ASN A 93 -28.81 -16.15 -21.59
CA ASN A 93 -30.16 -16.70 -21.69
C ASN A 93 -30.07 -18.06 -22.40
N ILE A 94 -29.89 -19.15 -21.64
CA ILE A 94 -29.73 -20.52 -22.17
C ILE A 94 -31.05 -20.92 -22.89
N THR A 95 -32.17 -20.72 -22.19
CA THR A 95 -33.52 -20.88 -22.68
C THR A 95 -34.42 -19.81 -22.09
N ASN A 96 -35.74 -19.80 -22.45
CA ASN A 96 -36.71 -18.89 -21.82
C ASN A 96 -36.88 -19.12 -20.30
N GLY A 97 -36.55 -20.33 -19.82
CA GLY A 97 -36.66 -20.70 -18.41
C GLY A 97 -35.32 -20.73 -17.66
N HIS A 98 -34.19 -20.66 -18.35
CA HIS A 98 -32.85 -20.82 -17.72
C HIS A 98 -31.92 -19.68 -18.10
N LYS A 99 -31.42 -18.98 -17.09
CA LYS A 99 -30.48 -17.86 -17.24
C LYS A 99 -29.26 -18.10 -16.37
N LEU A 100 -28.08 -17.96 -16.97
CA LEU A 100 -26.77 -18.06 -16.27
C LEU A 100 -26.12 -16.70 -16.31
N SER A 101 -25.63 -16.24 -15.15
CA SER A 101 -24.79 -15.05 -15.01
C SER A 101 -23.45 -15.47 -14.41
N VAL A 102 -22.37 -15.19 -15.09
CA VAL A 102 -21.01 -15.41 -14.56
C VAL A 102 -20.32 -14.07 -14.39
N ARG A 103 -19.73 -13.86 -13.21
CA ARG A 103 -19.04 -12.62 -12.87
C ARG A 103 -17.65 -12.93 -12.33
N TYR A 104 -16.70 -12.13 -12.76
CA TYR A 104 -15.36 -12.08 -12.20
C TYR A 104 -15.08 -10.68 -11.68
N ASN A 105 -14.59 -10.58 -10.44
CA ASN A 105 -14.14 -9.34 -9.84
C ASN A 105 -12.67 -9.50 -9.43
N TYR A 106 -11.88 -8.48 -9.72
CA TYR A 106 -10.51 -8.36 -9.27
C TYR A 106 -10.28 -6.98 -8.70
N THR A 107 -9.70 -6.93 -7.51
CA THR A 107 -9.28 -5.67 -6.87
C THR A 107 -7.87 -5.82 -6.37
N LYS A 108 -7.03 -4.86 -6.67
CA LYS A 108 -5.69 -4.72 -6.08
C LYS A 108 -5.51 -3.32 -5.54
N ASN A 109 -5.16 -3.23 -4.27
CA ASN A 109 -4.77 -1.99 -3.60
C ASN A 109 -3.31 -2.10 -3.15
N THR A 110 -2.55 -1.04 -3.34
CA THR A 110 -1.19 -0.88 -2.80
C THR A 110 -1.13 0.42 -2.04
N ALA A 111 -0.83 0.36 -0.74
CA ALA A 111 -0.63 1.52 0.13
C ALA A 111 0.75 1.46 0.78
N TRP A 112 1.35 2.61 1.09
CA TRP A 112 2.65 2.71 1.74
C TRP A 112 2.49 3.07 3.21
N ASN A 113 3.38 2.53 4.05
CA ASN A 113 3.41 2.75 5.48
C ASN A 113 4.81 3.17 5.93
N ALA A 114 4.85 3.94 7.01
CA ALA A 114 6.08 4.30 7.72
C ALA A 114 6.82 3.06 8.23
N PRO A 115 8.14 3.17 8.51
CA PRO A 115 8.98 2.00 8.81
C PRO A 115 8.51 1.18 10.01
N ASN A 116 7.83 1.77 10.97
CA ASN A 116 7.22 1.05 12.09
C ASN A 116 6.04 1.83 12.70
N ALA A 117 5.26 1.14 13.55
CA ALA A 117 4.12 1.73 14.25
C ALA A 117 4.50 2.82 15.26
N ASN A 118 5.76 2.92 15.64
CA ASN A 118 6.28 3.93 16.57
C ASN A 118 6.78 5.20 15.85
N SER A 119 6.70 5.25 14.53
CA SER A 119 6.98 6.50 13.81
C SER A 119 5.94 7.55 14.19
N MET A 120 6.38 8.77 14.55
CA MET A 120 5.49 9.82 15.05
C MET A 120 4.43 10.23 14.04
N ASP A 121 4.73 10.03 12.77
CA ASP A 121 3.86 10.41 11.67
C ASP A 121 3.36 9.18 10.93
N GLY A 122 2.21 8.71 11.26
CA GLY A 122 1.58 7.50 10.70
C GLY A 122 1.55 6.31 11.66
N GLY A 123 2.08 6.45 12.86
CA GLY A 123 1.98 5.47 13.94
C GLY A 123 1.26 6.03 15.16
N SER A 124 1.02 5.18 16.14
CA SER A 124 0.41 5.57 17.42
C SER A 124 1.29 6.48 18.29
N GLY A 125 2.34 7.04 17.75
CA GLY A 125 3.31 7.88 18.43
C GLY A 125 4.09 7.11 19.49
N SER A 126 5.40 7.02 19.37
CA SER A 126 6.21 6.52 20.46
C SER A 126 6.26 7.56 21.57
N ARG A 127 5.94 7.14 22.78
CA ARG A 127 6.22 7.93 23.99
C ARG A 127 7.71 7.93 24.36
N LEU A 128 8.46 7.05 23.72
CA LEU A 128 9.89 6.90 23.92
C LEU A 128 10.60 7.47 22.68
N TYR A 129 11.19 8.62 22.79
CA TYR A 129 11.93 9.32 21.73
C TYR A 129 12.96 8.44 21.02
N ASN A 130 13.61 7.56 21.76
CA ASN A 130 14.66 6.69 21.24
C ASN A 130 14.14 5.47 20.45
N THR A 131 12.84 5.26 20.35
CA THR A 131 12.25 4.14 19.58
C THR A 131 11.52 4.60 18.31
N SER A 132 11.33 5.91 18.15
CA SER A 132 10.74 6.47 16.93
C SER A 132 11.74 6.39 15.77
N ARG A 133 11.29 5.94 14.61
CA ARG A 133 12.12 5.85 13.39
C ARG A 133 11.97 7.06 12.48
N VAL A 134 10.90 7.81 12.65
CA VAL A 134 10.64 9.06 11.95
C VAL A 134 10.02 10.02 12.93
N GLY A 135 10.59 11.18 13.09
CA GLY A 135 10.11 12.17 14.05
C GLY A 135 11.14 13.25 14.34
N TYR A 136 10.97 13.94 15.45
CA TYR A 136 11.88 15.01 15.86
C TYR A 136 13.32 14.53 16.06
N GLN A 137 13.52 13.34 16.64
CA GLN A 137 14.83 12.83 17.00
C GLN A 137 15.54 12.05 15.89
N SER A 138 14.82 11.54 14.90
CA SER A 138 15.38 10.63 13.90
C SER A 138 14.63 10.69 12.57
N MET A 139 15.35 10.34 11.51
CA MET A 139 14.79 10.17 10.17
C MET A 139 15.13 8.78 9.63
N SER A 140 14.32 8.32 8.72
CA SER A 140 14.52 7.07 7.96
C SER A 140 14.70 7.36 6.48
N PHE A 141 15.22 6.40 5.75
CA PHE A 141 15.31 6.44 4.29
C PHE A 141 14.09 5.82 3.64
N ALA A 142 13.87 6.13 2.36
CA ALA A 142 12.70 5.65 1.61
C ALA A 142 12.61 4.12 1.55
N ASN A 143 13.74 3.40 1.47
CA ASN A 143 13.75 1.95 1.42
C ASN A 143 13.44 1.28 2.78
N SER A 144 13.36 2.03 3.87
CA SER A 144 12.88 1.51 5.16
C SER A 144 11.36 1.43 5.25
N MET A 145 10.63 2.06 4.33
CA MET A 145 9.17 1.95 4.26
C MET A 145 8.73 0.60 3.71
N TYR A 146 7.49 0.24 3.99
CA TYR A 146 6.89 -0.97 3.45
C TYR A 146 5.55 -0.68 2.78
N SER A 147 5.25 -1.42 1.72
CA SER A 147 3.91 -1.43 1.13
C SER A 147 3.04 -2.49 1.80
N GLN A 148 1.73 -2.27 1.76
CA GLN A 148 0.71 -3.26 2.00
C GLN A 148 -0.07 -3.45 0.70
N ASP A 149 -0.01 -4.67 0.18
CA ASP A 149 -0.63 -5.06 -1.06
C ASP A 149 -1.80 -5.99 -0.75
N ASN A 150 -3.02 -5.49 -0.93
CA ASN A 150 -4.25 -6.25 -0.79
C ASN A 150 -4.78 -6.63 -2.16
N LYS A 151 -5.02 -7.91 -2.37
CA LYS A 151 -5.53 -8.45 -3.61
C LYS A 151 -6.73 -9.35 -3.33
N VAL A 152 -7.81 -9.11 -4.06
CA VAL A 152 -9.03 -9.93 -4.01
C VAL A 152 -9.37 -10.37 -5.42
N SER A 153 -9.54 -11.67 -5.60
CA SER A 153 -10.00 -12.28 -6.84
C SER A 153 -11.25 -13.11 -6.55
N SER A 154 -12.34 -12.82 -7.20
CA SER A 154 -13.61 -13.50 -6.95
C SER A 154 -14.32 -13.87 -8.25
N VAL A 155 -14.78 -15.11 -8.34
CA VAL A 155 -15.66 -15.60 -9.40
C VAL A 155 -16.99 -16.02 -8.80
N SER A 156 -18.11 -15.65 -9.45
CA SER A 156 -19.43 -16.13 -9.09
C SER A 156 -20.21 -16.57 -10.32
N ALA A 157 -20.99 -17.61 -10.15
CA ALA A 157 -21.93 -18.11 -11.16
C ALA A 157 -23.32 -18.23 -10.53
N ASP A 158 -24.32 -17.66 -11.17
CA ASP A 158 -25.71 -17.61 -10.74
C ASP A 158 -26.59 -18.20 -11.84
N LEU A 159 -27.11 -19.39 -11.59
CA LEU A 159 -28.04 -20.08 -12.48
C LEU A 159 -29.49 -19.97 -11.96
N ASN A 160 -30.29 -19.20 -12.65
CA ASN A 160 -31.69 -19.06 -12.38
C ASN A 160 -32.50 -19.98 -13.34
N SER A 161 -33.28 -20.90 -12.79
CA SER A 161 -34.03 -21.90 -13.51
C SER A 161 -35.50 -21.85 -13.15
N ARG A 162 -36.37 -21.68 -14.13
CA ARG A 162 -37.82 -21.81 -14.00
C ARG A 162 -38.27 -23.06 -14.76
N PHE A 163 -38.68 -24.07 -14.02
CA PHE A 163 -39.11 -25.36 -14.57
C PHE A 163 -40.59 -25.36 -14.93
N SER A 164 -41.41 -24.60 -14.18
CA SER A 164 -42.82 -24.40 -14.43
C SER A 164 -43.28 -23.07 -13.83
N ASP A 165 -44.57 -22.76 -13.94
CA ASP A 165 -45.15 -21.55 -13.31
C ASP A 165 -45.18 -21.63 -11.75
N LYS A 166 -44.98 -22.83 -11.21
CA LYS A 166 -45.00 -23.08 -9.74
C LYS A 166 -43.62 -23.44 -9.17
N ILE A 167 -42.65 -23.77 -10.04
CA ILE A 167 -41.33 -24.27 -9.56
C ILE A 167 -40.23 -23.47 -10.22
N SER A 168 -39.44 -22.81 -9.38
CA SER A 168 -38.21 -22.15 -9.77
C SER A 168 -37.08 -22.50 -8.78
N ASN A 169 -35.83 -22.39 -9.25
CA ASN A 169 -34.63 -22.61 -8.47
C ASN A 169 -33.54 -21.59 -8.81
N GLN A 170 -32.76 -21.20 -7.83
CA GLN A 170 -31.54 -20.43 -8.01
C GLN A 170 -30.39 -21.21 -7.44
N LEU A 171 -29.34 -21.44 -8.23
CA LEU A 171 -28.09 -22.02 -7.80
C LEU A 171 -27.01 -20.94 -7.91
N LEU A 172 -26.45 -20.55 -6.75
CA LEU A 172 -25.38 -19.59 -6.67
C LEU A 172 -24.08 -20.30 -6.21
N PHE A 173 -23.02 -20.11 -6.98
CA PHE A 173 -21.65 -20.50 -6.61
C PHE A 173 -20.79 -19.26 -6.53
N THR A 174 -19.96 -19.17 -5.50
CA THR A 174 -18.97 -18.10 -5.35
C THR A 174 -17.67 -18.68 -4.79
N TYR A 175 -16.57 -18.31 -5.42
CA TYR A 175 -15.21 -18.57 -4.93
C TYR A 175 -14.48 -17.24 -4.83
N THR A 176 -13.79 -17.02 -3.70
CA THR A 176 -13.01 -15.80 -3.47
C THR A 176 -11.66 -16.17 -2.90
N ASP A 177 -10.61 -15.61 -3.49
CA ASP A 177 -9.23 -15.67 -3.03
C ASP A 177 -8.79 -14.29 -2.58
N ILE A 178 -8.21 -14.21 -1.38
CA ILE A 178 -7.77 -12.97 -0.74
C ILE A 178 -6.31 -13.12 -0.34
N GLU A 179 -5.48 -12.22 -0.85
CA GLU A 179 -4.07 -12.12 -0.48
C GLU A 179 -3.82 -10.77 0.18
N ASP A 180 -3.13 -10.78 1.31
CA ASP A 180 -2.63 -9.59 2.01
C ASP A 180 -1.12 -9.78 2.25
N MET A 181 -0.31 -8.96 1.59
CA MET A 181 1.14 -9.08 1.62
C MET A 181 1.80 -7.75 1.96
N ARG A 182 2.91 -7.83 2.69
CA ARG A 182 3.81 -6.70 2.85
C ARG A 182 4.96 -6.78 1.86
N GLY A 183 5.19 -5.68 1.15
CA GLY A 183 6.31 -5.51 0.24
C GLY A 183 7.29 -4.46 0.75
N THR A 184 8.51 -4.49 0.24
CA THR A 184 9.53 -3.47 0.51
C THR A 184 10.37 -3.25 -0.74
N ASN A 185 10.90 -2.03 -0.89
CA ASN A 185 11.91 -1.73 -1.90
C ASN A 185 13.34 -2.05 -1.41
N SER A 186 13.48 -2.42 -0.12
CA SER A 186 14.77 -2.74 0.49
C SER A 186 15.22 -4.16 0.15
N SER A 187 16.52 -4.35 0.00
CA SER A 187 17.14 -5.67 0.18
C SER A 187 17.30 -5.99 1.67
N PRO A 188 17.40 -7.28 2.05
CA PRO A 188 17.68 -7.66 3.44
C PRO A 188 18.96 -6.98 3.94
N PHE A 189 18.83 -6.20 5.02
CA PHE A 189 19.93 -5.49 5.66
C PHE A 189 19.66 -5.40 7.16
N PRO A 190 20.68 -5.55 8.02
CA PRO A 190 20.50 -5.42 9.47
C PRO A 190 20.11 -4.00 9.84
N PHE A 191 19.30 -3.90 10.89
CA PHE A 191 18.99 -2.63 11.51
C PHE A 191 20.24 -2.07 12.20
N ILE A 192 20.54 -0.78 12.01
CA ILE A 192 21.71 -0.10 12.58
C ILE A 192 21.23 1.13 13.36
N ASP A 193 21.60 1.18 14.61
CA ASP A 193 21.52 2.37 15.45
C ASP A 193 22.92 2.94 15.67
N ILE A 194 23.07 4.25 15.49
CA ILE A 194 24.32 4.97 15.81
C ILE A 194 24.12 5.61 17.17
N LEU A 195 25.01 5.29 18.11
CA LEU A 195 24.92 5.74 19.49
C LEU A 195 25.90 6.89 19.73
N ALA A 196 25.41 8.01 20.26
CA ALA A 196 26.22 9.18 20.66
C ALA A 196 26.84 9.06 22.07
N GLY A 197 26.60 7.95 22.77
CA GLY A 197 27.05 7.75 24.15
C GLY A 197 25.91 7.64 25.15
N LYS A 198 26.12 8.13 26.38
CA LYS A 198 25.11 8.11 27.44
C LYS A 198 24.89 9.52 27.98
N ASP A 199 23.62 9.83 28.35
CA ASP A 199 23.32 11.05 29.11
C ASP A 199 23.78 10.98 30.56
N ALA A 200 23.53 12.04 31.31
CA ALA A 200 23.93 12.12 32.74
C ALA A 200 23.18 11.09 33.61
N GLU A 201 22.03 10.64 33.19
CA GLU A 201 21.18 9.63 33.82
C GLU A 201 21.53 8.20 33.41
N GLY A 202 22.50 8.03 32.49
CA GLY A 202 22.98 6.73 32.02
C GLY A 202 22.17 6.11 30.88
N ASN A 203 21.19 6.82 30.29
CA ASN A 203 20.44 6.38 29.13
C ASN A 203 21.27 6.53 27.85
N GLN A 204 21.09 5.65 26.89
CA GLN A 204 21.78 5.76 25.61
C GLN A 204 21.24 6.94 24.81
N ILE A 205 22.15 7.77 24.31
CA ILE A 205 21.85 8.85 23.37
C ILE A 205 22.05 8.30 21.97
N MET A 206 21.04 8.46 21.12
CA MET A 206 21.14 8.11 19.69
C MET A 206 21.71 9.32 18.95
N GLU A 207 22.61 9.07 18.02
CA GLU A 207 23.01 10.09 17.04
C GLU A 207 21.80 10.44 16.17
N PRO A 208 21.52 11.73 15.98
CA PRO A 208 20.38 12.20 15.19
C PRO A 208 20.52 11.89 13.71
#